data_509f182119b4a598946c36a246100b33
#
_entry.id   509f182119b4a598946c36a246100b33
#
_cell.length_a   1.000
_cell.length_b   1.000
_cell.length_c   1.000
_cell.angle_alpha   90.00
_cell.angle_beta   90.00
_cell.angle_gamma   90.00
#
_symmetry.space_group_name_H-M   'P 1'
#
loop_
_entity.id
_entity.type
_entity.pdbx_description
1 polymer ?
#
loop_
_entity_poly.entity_id
_entity_poly.type
_entity_poly.pdbx_seq_one_letter_code
_entity_poly.pdbx_strand_id
1 'polypeptide(L)'
;MILSQEQLSFFKVNGYLILPKILNSKLCTKACDLLWSSLPQETTIKRDEPSTHAGPFAEDDLEDDVTNLRQGYKWQLRSIGTDQLMIDLVFSETLLQIAEEFLGKDT
;
A
#
# COMPACT_ATOMS: atom_id res chain seq x y z
N MET A 1 -10.04 -23.45 -2.52
CA MET A 1 -8.62 -23.02 -2.49
C MET A 1 -8.34 -22.09 -3.65
N ILE A 2 -7.75 -20.94 -3.35
CA ILE A 2 -7.31 -19.98 -4.37
C ILE A 2 -5.88 -20.30 -4.81
N LEU A 3 -5.05 -20.74 -3.87
CA LEU A 3 -3.64 -21.06 -4.12
C LEU A 3 -3.45 -22.51 -4.55
N SER A 4 -2.55 -22.74 -5.50
CA SER A 4 -2.12 -24.09 -5.87
C SER A 4 -1.17 -24.68 -4.81
N GLN A 5 -1.00 -25.98 -4.82
CA GLN A 5 -0.01 -26.65 -3.96
C GLN A 5 1.41 -26.19 -4.26
N GLU A 6 1.71 -25.90 -5.52
CA GLU A 6 3.01 -25.34 -5.92
C GLU A 6 3.25 -23.96 -5.32
N GLN A 7 2.24 -23.11 -5.33
CA GLN A 7 2.30 -21.77 -4.73
C GLN A 7 2.49 -21.85 -3.20
N LEU A 8 1.77 -22.73 -2.54
CA LEU A 8 1.92 -22.94 -1.09
C LEU A 8 3.32 -23.44 -0.75
N SER A 9 3.83 -24.40 -1.53
CA SER A 9 5.19 -24.92 -1.36
C SER A 9 6.25 -23.86 -1.61
N PHE A 10 6.07 -23.05 -2.65
CA PHE A 10 6.97 -21.94 -2.95
C PHE A 10 7.04 -20.94 -1.78
N PHE A 11 5.90 -20.58 -1.23
CA PHE A 11 5.86 -19.68 -0.09
C PHE A 11 6.57 -20.25 1.14
N LYS A 12 6.37 -21.51 1.44
CA LYS A 12 7.03 -22.20 2.57
C LYS A 12 8.55 -22.20 2.45
N VAL A 13 9.06 -22.36 1.24
CA VAL A 13 10.51 -22.40 1.00
C VAL A 13 11.12 -21.01 0.94
N ASN A 14 10.45 -20.06 0.29
CA ASN A 14 11.01 -18.75 -0.06
C ASN A 14 10.56 -17.61 0.87
N GLY A 15 9.47 -17.78 1.60
CA GLY A 15 8.94 -16.78 2.53
C GLY A 15 8.17 -15.63 1.87
N TYR A 16 7.90 -15.73 0.56
CA TYR A 16 7.08 -14.77 -0.16
C TYR A 16 6.34 -15.45 -1.31
N LEU A 17 5.32 -14.77 -1.83
CA LEU A 17 4.57 -15.20 -3.00
C LEU A 17 4.05 -13.99 -3.74
N ILE A 18 4.21 -13.94 -5.06
CA ILE A 18 3.69 -12.89 -5.92
C ILE A 18 2.47 -13.42 -6.64
N LEU A 19 1.34 -12.77 -6.45
CA LEU A 19 0.06 -13.14 -7.06
C LEU A 19 -0.41 -12.00 -7.96
N PRO A 20 -0.21 -12.10 -9.28
CA PRO A 20 -0.66 -11.05 -10.21
C PRO A 20 -2.18 -11.01 -10.29
N LYS A 21 -2.73 -9.80 -10.47
CA LYS A 21 -4.16 -9.55 -10.74
C LYS A 21 -5.12 -10.07 -9.65
N ILE A 22 -4.68 -10.12 -8.41
CA ILE A 22 -5.51 -10.56 -7.29
C ILE A 22 -6.45 -9.47 -6.80
N LEU A 23 -6.01 -8.21 -6.81
CA LEU A 23 -6.83 -7.09 -6.34
C LEU A 23 -7.76 -6.58 -7.44
N ASN A 24 -8.93 -6.08 -7.04
CA ASN A 24 -9.86 -5.45 -7.96
C ASN A 24 -9.24 -4.19 -8.57
N SER A 25 -9.09 -4.16 -9.90
CA SER A 25 -8.42 -3.06 -10.60
C SER A 25 -9.14 -1.73 -10.44
N LYS A 26 -10.47 -1.72 -10.35
CA LYS A 26 -11.25 -0.49 -10.11
C LYS A 26 -10.99 0.08 -8.73
N LEU A 27 -10.93 -0.77 -7.70
CA LEU A 27 -10.57 -0.35 -6.35
C LEU A 27 -9.14 0.17 -6.29
N CYS A 28 -8.21 -0.47 -6.98
CA CYS A 28 -6.82 0.00 -7.05
C CYS A 28 -6.73 1.39 -7.70
N THR A 29 -7.45 1.62 -8.79
CA THR A 29 -7.49 2.93 -9.45
C THR A 29 -8.06 4.00 -8.53
N LYS A 30 -9.17 3.71 -7.86
CA LYS A 30 -9.77 4.63 -6.89
C LYS A 30 -8.85 4.91 -5.70
N ALA A 31 -8.13 3.90 -5.22
CA ALA A 31 -7.16 4.06 -4.14
C ALA A 31 -6.00 4.97 -4.57
N CYS A 32 -5.49 4.81 -5.78
CA CYS A 32 -4.48 5.71 -6.33
C CYS A 32 -4.99 7.14 -6.44
N ASP A 33 -6.21 7.33 -6.94
CA ASP A 33 -6.82 8.67 -7.05
C ASP A 33 -7.00 9.30 -5.67
N LEU A 34 -7.41 8.52 -4.67
CA LEU A 34 -7.53 8.99 -3.29
C LEU A 34 -6.18 9.42 -2.71
N LEU A 35 -5.13 8.63 -2.92
CA LEU A 35 -3.78 8.97 -2.49
C LEU A 35 -3.33 10.30 -3.09
N TRP A 36 -3.45 10.46 -4.39
CA TRP A 36 -3.03 11.69 -5.08
C TRP A 36 -3.86 12.90 -4.65
N SER A 37 -5.17 12.75 -4.48
CA SER A 37 -6.04 13.84 -4.02
C SER A 37 -5.84 14.21 -2.55
N SER A 38 -5.21 13.35 -1.77
CA SER A 38 -4.98 13.55 -0.33
C SER A 38 -3.66 14.26 -0.02
N LEU A 39 -2.84 14.54 -1.02
CA LEU A 39 -1.63 15.33 -0.83
C LEU A 39 -1.98 16.76 -0.43
N PRO A 40 -1.15 17.43 0.40
CA PRO A 40 -1.35 18.84 0.73
C PRO A 40 -1.42 19.71 -0.52
N GLN A 41 -2.25 20.78 -0.48
CA GLN A 41 -2.41 21.67 -1.64
C GLN A 41 -1.13 22.37 -2.06
N GLU A 42 -0.23 22.59 -1.13
CA GLU A 42 1.03 23.31 -1.35
C GLU A 42 2.18 22.37 -1.75
N THR A 43 1.88 21.10 -2.01
CA THR A 43 2.94 20.15 -2.37
C THR A 43 3.56 20.46 -3.74
N THR A 44 4.86 20.20 -3.85
CA THR A 44 5.60 20.24 -5.12
C THR A 44 5.47 18.94 -5.90
N ILE A 45 4.91 17.90 -5.28
CA ILE A 45 4.73 16.60 -5.94
C ILE A 45 3.55 16.68 -6.89
N LYS A 46 3.80 16.33 -8.15
CA LYS A 46 2.77 16.30 -9.19
C LYS A 46 2.64 14.91 -9.80
N ARG A 47 1.41 14.42 -9.87
CA ARG A 47 1.12 13.08 -10.37
C ARG A 47 1.69 12.83 -11.76
N ASP A 48 1.58 13.82 -12.65
CA ASP A 48 1.96 13.69 -14.06
C ASP A 48 3.45 13.99 -14.33
N GLU A 49 4.20 14.37 -13.29
CA GLU A 49 5.61 14.71 -13.40
C GLU A 49 6.45 13.80 -12.49
N PRO A 50 6.88 12.61 -12.99
CA PRO A 50 7.65 11.66 -12.17
C PRO A 50 8.92 12.23 -11.56
N SER A 51 9.54 13.24 -12.18
CA SER A 51 10.71 13.91 -11.62
C SER A 51 10.44 14.59 -10.27
N THR A 52 9.18 14.91 -9.98
CA THR A 52 8.77 15.51 -8.71
C THR A 52 8.56 14.49 -7.60
N HIS A 53 8.62 13.19 -7.91
CA HIS A 53 8.35 12.11 -6.95
C HIS A 53 9.55 11.73 -6.09
N ALA A 54 10.73 12.29 -6.38
CA ALA A 54 11.96 12.03 -5.63
C ALA A 54 12.22 13.13 -4.61
N GLY A 55 12.45 12.73 -3.34
CA GLY A 55 12.82 13.66 -2.28
C GLY A 55 14.27 14.12 -2.36
N PRO A 56 14.73 14.97 -1.43
CA PRO A 56 13.99 15.37 -0.22
C PRO A 56 12.88 16.40 -0.50
N PHE A 57 11.77 16.26 0.21
CA PHE A 57 10.61 17.14 0.09
C PHE A 57 10.63 18.18 1.21
N ALA A 58 10.49 19.46 0.86
CA ALA A 58 10.43 20.54 1.84
C ALA A 58 9.17 20.48 2.71
N GLU A 59 8.10 19.89 2.14
CA GLU A 59 6.78 19.78 2.75
C GLU A 59 6.59 18.48 3.56
N ASP A 60 7.65 17.67 3.68
CA ASP A 60 7.56 16.42 4.45
C ASP A 60 7.15 16.73 5.90
N ASP A 61 6.44 15.78 6.49
CA ASP A 61 6.09 15.81 7.92
C ASP A 61 7.38 15.70 8.74
N LEU A 62 7.96 16.86 8.99
CA LEU A 62 9.22 16.97 9.71
C LEU A 62 8.98 16.73 11.19
N GLU A 63 9.38 15.57 11.68
CA GLU A 63 9.55 15.38 13.11
C GLU A 63 10.77 16.18 13.57
N ASP A 64 10.71 16.75 14.77
CA ASP A 64 11.82 17.52 15.38
C ASP A 64 13.06 16.64 15.70
N ASP A 65 13.10 15.45 15.17
CA ASP A 65 14.19 14.50 15.36
C ASP A 65 15.22 14.63 14.23
N VAL A 66 16.24 15.40 14.49
CA VAL A 66 17.37 15.61 13.59
C VAL A 66 18.14 14.34 13.25
N THR A 67 17.93 13.25 14.02
CA THR A 67 18.55 11.95 13.76
C THR A 67 17.78 11.10 12.79
N ASN A 68 16.59 11.53 12.37
CA ASN A 68 15.75 10.80 11.45
C ASN A 68 16.30 10.87 10.03
N LEU A 69 16.96 9.80 9.61
CA LEU A 69 17.56 9.67 8.28
C LEU A 69 16.54 9.70 7.14
N ARG A 70 15.25 9.61 7.44
CA ARG A 70 14.16 9.68 6.46
C ARG A 70 13.54 11.05 6.33
N GLN A 71 14.05 12.02 7.05
CA GLN A 71 13.53 13.39 6.97
C GLN A 71 13.62 13.90 5.53
N GLY A 72 12.52 14.42 5.02
CA GLY A 72 12.41 14.87 3.63
C GLY A 72 12.05 13.77 2.61
N TYR A 73 11.94 12.51 3.05
CA TYR A 73 11.68 11.38 2.15
C TYR A 73 10.43 10.58 2.52
N LYS A 74 9.65 11.02 3.48
CA LYS A 74 8.44 10.32 3.86
C LYS A 74 7.23 11.24 3.85
N TRP A 75 6.12 10.68 3.42
CA TRP A 75 4.81 11.29 3.54
C TRP A 75 3.92 10.42 4.41
N GLN A 76 3.22 11.05 5.35
CA GLN A 76 2.23 10.37 6.17
C GLN A 76 0.84 10.90 5.85
N LEU A 77 0.09 10.12 5.11
CA LEU A 77 -1.31 10.41 4.77
C LEU A 77 -2.21 9.63 5.74
N ARG A 78 -2.22 10.04 7.00
CA ARG A 78 -2.86 9.29 8.08
C ARG A 78 -4.36 9.15 7.93
N SER A 79 -5.03 10.17 7.42
CA SER A 79 -6.48 10.20 7.31
C SER A 79 -7.05 9.19 6.32
N ILE A 80 -6.29 8.82 5.29
CA ILE A 80 -6.78 7.90 4.26
C ILE A 80 -6.75 6.44 4.70
N GLY A 81 -5.93 6.08 5.70
CA GLY A 81 -5.84 4.71 6.19
C GLY A 81 -7.13 4.16 6.77
N THR A 82 -8.03 5.04 7.21
CA THR A 82 -9.35 4.69 7.74
C THR A 82 -10.49 4.93 6.74
N ASP A 83 -10.17 5.36 5.51
CA ASP A 83 -11.17 5.50 4.47
C ASP A 83 -11.76 4.15 4.10
N GLN A 84 -13.08 4.10 3.89
CA GLN A 84 -13.77 2.85 3.57
C GLN A 84 -13.21 2.18 2.32
N LEU A 85 -12.78 2.95 1.34
CA LEU A 85 -12.15 2.45 0.11
C LEU A 85 -10.89 1.64 0.41
N MET A 86 -10.02 2.13 1.31
CA MET A 86 -8.81 1.43 1.71
C MET A 86 -9.12 0.18 2.52
N ILE A 87 -10.11 0.25 3.38
CA ILE A 87 -10.58 -0.90 4.16
C ILE A 87 -11.12 -1.99 3.22
N ASP A 88 -11.95 -1.62 2.25
CA ASP A 88 -12.52 -2.56 1.29
C ASP A 88 -11.42 -3.23 0.43
N LEU A 89 -10.38 -2.50 0.08
CA LEU A 89 -9.25 -3.04 -0.68
C LEU A 89 -8.48 -4.10 0.14
N VAL A 90 -8.18 -3.80 1.40
CA VAL A 90 -7.39 -4.68 2.28
C VAL A 90 -8.20 -5.89 2.73
N PHE A 91 -9.48 -5.69 3.03
CA PHE A 91 -10.38 -6.76 3.50
C PHE A 91 -11.21 -7.37 2.36
N SER A 92 -10.68 -7.38 1.14
CA SER A 92 -11.33 -8.09 0.05
C SER A 92 -11.46 -9.58 0.36
N GLU A 93 -12.56 -10.19 -0.08
CA GLU A 93 -12.83 -11.61 0.14
C GLU A 93 -11.68 -12.50 -0.33
N THR A 94 -11.10 -12.18 -1.49
CA THR A 94 -9.97 -12.92 -2.06
C THR A 94 -8.75 -12.89 -1.14
N LEU A 95 -8.39 -11.71 -0.60
CA LEU A 95 -7.24 -11.60 0.32
C LEU A 95 -7.49 -12.34 1.63
N LEU A 96 -8.71 -12.28 2.16
CA LEU A 96 -9.08 -13.00 3.37
C LEU A 96 -8.99 -14.52 3.16
N GLN A 97 -9.45 -15.03 2.03
CA GLN A 97 -9.34 -16.44 1.70
C GLN A 97 -7.87 -16.88 1.57
N ILE A 98 -7.04 -16.08 0.93
CA ILE A 98 -5.60 -16.37 0.82
C ILE A 98 -4.95 -16.40 2.20
N ALA A 99 -5.26 -15.45 3.06
CA ALA A 99 -4.77 -15.43 4.44
C ALA A 99 -5.17 -16.69 5.21
N GLU A 100 -6.42 -17.15 5.07
CA GLU A 100 -6.88 -18.38 5.67
C GLU A 100 -6.15 -19.62 5.15
N GLU A 101 -5.78 -19.64 3.87
CA GLU A 101 -5.00 -20.76 3.30
C GLU A 101 -3.61 -20.86 3.90
N PHE A 102 -3.00 -19.73 4.30
CA PHE A 102 -1.70 -19.71 4.96
C PHE A 102 -1.79 -19.95 6.48
N LEU A 103 -2.77 -19.36 7.13
CA LEU A 103 -2.85 -19.27 8.59
C LEU A 103 -3.87 -20.24 9.21
N GLY A 104 -4.75 -20.80 8.41
CA GLY A 104 -5.88 -21.59 8.87
C GLY A 104 -7.14 -20.75 9.11
N LYS A 105 -8.27 -21.42 9.24
CA LYS A 105 -9.54 -20.75 9.49
C LYS A 105 -9.57 -20.17 10.91
N ASP A 106 -10.35 -19.13 11.08
CA ASP A 106 -10.64 -18.48 12.36
C ASP A 106 -9.41 -17.79 13.00
N THR A 107 -8.47 -17.36 12.19
CA THR A 107 -7.31 -16.57 12.65
C THR A 107 -7.49 -15.08 12.37
#